data_335b7e05070562198881344474e21c39
#
_entry.id   335b7e05070562198881344474e21c39
#
_cell.length_a   1.000
_cell.length_b   1.000
_cell.length_c   1.000
_cell.angle_alpha   90.00
_cell.angle_beta   90.00
_cell.angle_gamma   90.00
#
_symmetry.space_group_name_H-M   'P 1'
#
loop_
_entity.id
_entity.type
_entity.pdbx_description
1 polymer ?
#
loop_
_entity_poly.entity_id
_entity_poly.type
_entity_poly.pdbx_seq_one_letter_code
_entity_poly.pdbx_strand_id
1 'polypeptide(L)'
;MAARARFPLVTTVCVCLAVLGGCSTGSVAAPQPASTSGPASVSTTTASPATVGSATSTATPVAEPPFVARVQWVRASGGRSLHIVPTASGRAAQGAANDDEAWAEVLRLAPDADQPGMRAQFDCHWTFARVVDPDKPSWNLEPWRPVVTDSQMVDARCNPGGPESAEN
;
A
#
# COMPACT_ATOMS: atom_id res chain seq x y z
N MET A 1 53.95 -18.29 -4.09
CA MET A 1 54.18 -16.87 -4.47
C MET A 1 52.85 -16.17 -4.34
N ALA A 2 52.69 -15.35 -3.29
CA ALA A 2 51.42 -14.69 -3.00
C ALA A 2 51.49 -13.22 -3.43
N ALA A 3 50.67 -12.81 -4.39
CA ALA A 3 50.55 -11.45 -4.85
C ALA A 3 49.55 -10.69 -3.95
N ARG A 4 50.03 -9.71 -3.23
CA ARG A 4 49.17 -8.79 -2.44
C ARG A 4 48.71 -7.63 -3.32
N ALA A 5 47.43 -7.55 -3.59
CA ALA A 5 46.82 -6.39 -4.22
C ALA A 5 46.65 -5.25 -3.18
N ARG A 6 47.23 -4.09 -3.49
CA ARG A 6 47.10 -2.83 -2.73
C ARG A 6 45.92 -2.06 -3.31
N PHE A 7 44.92 -1.76 -2.49
CA PHE A 7 43.86 -0.81 -2.82
C PHE A 7 44.24 0.60 -2.44
N PRO A 8 44.03 1.62 -3.27
CA PRO A 8 44.23 3.00 -2.93
C PRO A 8 43.11 3.55 -2.06
N LEU A 9 43.48 4.24 -1.01
CA LEU A 9 42.60 4.98 -0.11
C LEU A 9 42.14 6.27 -0.82
N VAL A 10 40.87 6.37 -1.19
CA VAL A 10 40.28 7.60 -1.71
C VAL A 10 39.73 8.40 -0.56
N THR A 11 40.39 9.52 -0.23
CA THR A 11 39.94 10.46 0.79
C THR A 11 38.90 11.40 0.17
N THR A 12 37.63 11.24 0.54
CA THR A 12 36.57 12.15 0.13
C THR A 12 36.50 13.32 1.11
N VAL A 13 36.76 14.50 0.60
CA VAL A 13 36.66 15.78 1.31
C VAL A 13 35.16 16.16 1.39
N CYS A 14 34.68 16.30 2.61
CA CYS A 14 33.32 16.77 2.90
C CYS A 14 33.31 18.31 2.87
N VAL A 15 32.65 18.91 1.89
CA VAL A 15 32.36 20.34 1.84
C VAL A 15 30.98 20.59 2.43
N CYS A 16 30.96 21.17 3.64
CA CYS A 16 29.73 21.68 4.28
C CYS A 16 29.36 23.04 3.68
N LEU A 17 28.26 23.14 2.95
CA LEU A 17 27.61 24.42 2.68
C LEU A 17 26.42 24.60 3.66
N ALA A 18 26.58 25.54 4.58
CA ALA A 18 25.51 26.06 5.42
C ALA A 18 24.76 27.14 4.62
N VAL A 19 23.46 26.94 4.43
CA VAL A 19 22.55 28.00 3.94
C VAL A 19 21.58 28.33 5.06
N LEU A 20 21.76 29.53 5.63
CA LEU A 20 20.85 30.22 6.53
C LEU A 20 19.82 30.98 5.69
N GLY A 21 18.58 30.93 6.06
CA GLY A 21 17.53 31.80 5.46
C GLY A 21 16.12 31.33 5.78
N GLY A 22 15.51 31.97 6.74
CA GLY A 22 14.44 32.91 6.61
C GLY A 22 13.13 32.42 7.24
N CYS A 23 12.85 32.87 8.49
CA CYS A 23 11.51 32.84 9.09
C CYS A 23 10.54 33.72 8.29
N SER A 24 9.37 33.21 7.97
CA SER A 24 8.20 34.04 7.63
C SER A 24 6.98 33.49 8.39
N THR A 25 6.62 34.20 9.46
CA THR A 25 5.37 34.06 10.17
C THR A 25 4.28 34.81 9.41
N GLY A 26 3.38 34.09 8.75
CA GLY A 26 2.16 34.62 8.15
C GLY A 26 0.96 34.15 8.92
N SER A 27 0.46 34.99 9.84
CA SER A 27 -0.82 34.84 10.53
C SER A 27 -1.92 35.31 9.59
N VAL A 28 -2.84 34.43 9.19
CA VAL A 28 -4.06 34.80 8.46
C VAL A 28 -5.27 34.45 9.31
N ALA A 29 -5.97 35.50 9.71
CA ALA A 29 -7.21 35.45 10.47
C ALA A 29 -8.35 34.87 9.64
N ALA A 30 -9.15 33.99 10.25
CA ALA A 30 -10.38 33.46 9.68
C ALA A 30 -11.53 34.50 9.80
N PRO A 31 -12.37 34.66 8.80
CA PRO A 31 -13.60 35.43 8.95
C PRO A 31 -14.74 34.58 9.53
N GLN A 32 -15.38 35.08 10.57
CA GLN A 32 -16.63 34.56 11.14
C GLN A 32 -17.81 34.89 10.22
N PRO A 33 -18.75 33.97 9.99
CA PRO A 33 -20.02 34.35 9.39
C PRO A 33 -21.01 34.86 10.42
N ALA A 34 -21.61 36.00 10.13
CA ALA A 34 -22.65 36.65 10.88
C ALA A 34 -23.97 35.85 10.83
N SER A 35 -24.59 35.69 11.99
CA SER A 35 -25.96 35.18 12.12
C SER A 35 -26.96 36.26 11.70
N THR A 36 -27.78 35.96 10.71
CA THR A 36 -28.95 36.76 10.40
C THR A 36 -30.22 35.96 10.64
N SER A 37 -30.94 36.31 11.69
CA SER A 37 -32.28 35.83 11.98
C SER A 37 -33.30 36.49 11.08
N GLY A 38 -34.06 35.69 10.33
CA GLY A 38 -35.24 36.15 9.60
C GLY A 38 -36.48 35.33 9.94
N PRO A 39 -37.69 35.89 9.98
CA PRO A 39 -38.85 35.30 10.61
C PRO A 39 -39.57 34.24 9.79
N ALA A 40 -40.23 33.34 10.54
CA ALA A 40 -41.03 32.22 10.05
C ALA A 40 -42.22 32.65 9.18
N SER A 41 -42.37 31.97 8.06
CA SER A 41 -43.63 31.85 7.33
C SER A 41 -44.12 30.42 7.39
N VAL A 42 -45.24 30.21 8.07
CA VAL A 42 -45.98 28.95 8.15
C VAL A 42 -46.75 28.77 6.86
N SER A 43 -46.35 27.85 6.01
CA SER A 43 -47.19 27.40 4.90
C SER A 43 -47.67 25.95 5.22
N THR A 44 -48.92 25.81 5.54
CA THR A 44 -49.61 24.54 5.65
C THR A 44 -49.78 23.97 4.23
N THR A 45 -49.03 22.95 3.90
CA THR A 45 -49.24 22.16 2.69
C THR A 45 -49.71 20.75 3.05
N THR A 46 -50.86 20.40 2.59
CA THR A 46 -51.55 19.12 2.67
C THR A 46 -50.67 17.97 2.28
N ALA A 47 -50.55 16.99 3.17
CA ALA A 47 -49.80 15.77 2.97
C ALA A 47 -50.50 14.87 1.92
N SER A 48 -49.83 14.64 0.81
CA SER A 48 -50.11 13.50 -0.08
C SER A 48 -49.31 12.29 0.40
N PRO A 49 -49.87 11.09 0.50
CA PRO A 49 -49.12 9.94 0.93
C PRO A 49 -48.10 9.55 -0.15
N ALA A 50 -46.84 9.88 0.09
CA ALA A 50 -45.76 9.38 -0.71
C ALA A 50 -45.56 7.88 -0.39
N THR A 51 -45.75 7.06 -1.41
CA THR A 51 -45.32 5.65 -1.42
C THR A 51 -43.86 5.57 -1.06
N VAL A 52 -43.55 5.03 0.13
CA VAL A 52 -42.17 4.74 0.57
C VAL A 52 -41.69 3.59 -0.31
N GLY A 53 -41.01 3.94 -1.39
CA GLY A 53 -40.22 2.98 -2.13
C GLY A 53 -39.11 2.47 -1.18
N SER A 54 -39.20 1.20 -0.78
CA SER A 54 -38.11 0.52 -0.10
C SER A 54 -36.87 0.61 -0.98
N ALA A 55 -35.99 1.57 -0.68
CA ALA A 55 -34.64 1.55 -1.20
C ALA A 55 -33.92 0.32 -0.60
N THR A 56 -33.84 -0.74 -1.38
CA THR A 56 -32.97 -1.86 -1.04
C THR A 56 -31.55 -1.31 -1.03
N SER A 57 -31.04 -1.01 0.17
CA SER A 57 -29.62 -0.73 0.36
C SER A 57 -28.87 -1.97 -0.06
N THR A 58 -28.30 -1.97 -1.26
CA THR A 58 -27.35 -2.97 -1.69
C THR A 58 -26.07 -2.72 -0.86
N ALA A 59 -26.00 -3.37 0.30
CA ALA A 59 -24.77 -3.40 1.07
C ALA A 59 -23.68 -3.98 0.18
N THR A 60 -22.58 -3.26 0.00
CA THR A 60 -21.39 -3.80 -0.67
C THR A 60 -20.99 -5.07 0.10
N PRO A 61 -20.85 -6.22 -0.57
CA PRO A 61 -20.49 -7.46 0.11
C PRO A 61 -19.14 -7.26 0.82
N VAL A 62 -19.11 -7.59 2.10
CA VAL A 62 -17.85 -7.61 2.88
C VAL A 62 -17.01 -8.74 2.29
N ALA A 63 -15.76 -8.44 1.98
CA ALA A 63 -14.83 -9.46 1.49
C ALA A 63 -14.48 -10.41 2.65
N GLU A 64 -14.59 -11.71 2.41
CA GLU A 64 -14.37 -12.77 3.39
C GLU A 64 -13.26 -13.72 2.91
N PRO A 65 -12.50 -14.34 3.85
CA PRO A 65 -11.50 -15.34 3.51
C PRO A 65 -12.10 -16.57 2.79
N PRO A 66 -11.29 -17.34 2.05
CA PRO A 66 -9.86 -17.15 1.89
C PRO A 66 -9.53 -15.99 0.94
N PHE A 67 -8.51 -15.21 1.30
CA PHE A 67 -7.99 -14.12 0.50
C PHE A 67 -6.91 -14.56 -0.48
N VAL A 68 -6.20 -15.64 -0.15
CA VAL A 68 -5.11 -16.22 -0.95
C VAL A 68 -5.56 -17.56 -1.54
N ALA A 69 -5.58 -17.65 -2.87
CA ALA A 69 -5.95 -18.89 -3.57
C ALA A 69 -4.81 -19.92 -3.53
N ARG A 70 -3.57 -19.46 -3.73
CA ARG A 70 -2.37 -20.29 -3.68
C ARG A 70 -1.11 -19.44 -3.55
N VAL A 71 -0.02 -20.07 -3.14
CA VAL A 71 1.34 -19.52 -3.19
C VAL A 71 2.27 -20.51 -3.88
N GLN A 72 3.31 -20.01 -4.54
CA GLN A 72 4.28 -20.83 -5.22
C GLN A 72 5.65 -20.16 -5.23
N TRP A 73 6.68 -20.89 -4.77
CA TRP A 73 8.06 -20.48 -4.95
C TRP A 73 8.53 -20.77 -6.39
N VAL A 74 9.03 -19.74 -7.05
CA VAL A 74 9.56 -19.79 -8.41
C VAL A 74 11.02 -19.36 -8.41
N ARG A 75 11.83 -19.88 -9.34
CA ARG A 75 13.18 -19.36 -9.59
C ARG A 75 13.09 -18.19 -10.55
N ALA A 76 13.70 -17.07 -10.17
CA ALA A 76 13.85 -15.89 -11.00
C ALA A 76 15.32 -15.48 -11.08
N SER A 77 15.68 -14.60 -11.98
CA SER A 77 17.09 -14.22 -12.23
C SER A 77 17.78 -13.59 -11.01
N GLY A 78 17.02 -12.94 -10.10
CA GLY A 78 17.53 -12.36 -8.85
C GLY A 78 17.57 -13.32 -7.67
N GLY A 79 16.95 -14.51 -7.77
CA GLY A 79 16.81 -15.47 -6.68
C GLY A 79 15.44 -16.14 -6.66
N ARG A 80 14.99 -16.60 -5.49
CA ARG A 80 13.63 -17.13 -5.33
C ARG A 80 12.62 -15.98 -5.30
N SER A 81 11.45 -16.21 -5.90
CA SER A 81 10.29 -15.33 -5.82
C SER A 81 9.08 -16.12 -5.34
N LEU A 82 8.34 -15.61 -4.37
CA LEU A 82 7.09 -16.18 -3.90
C LEU A 82 5.93 -15.52 -4.66
N HIS A 83 5.28 -16.28 -5.51
CA HIS A 83 4.10 -15.84 -6.25
C HIS A 83 2.86 -16.11 -5.41
N ILE A 84 2.16 -15.05 -5.02
CA ILE A 84 0.91 -15.09 -4.28
C ILE A 84 -0.22 -14.79 -5.25
N VAL A 85 -1.12 -15.74 -5.43
CA VAL A 85 -2.31 -15.56 -6.26
C VAL A 85 -3.49 -15.23 -5.36
N PRO A 86 -4.02 -14.00 -5.37
CA PRO A 86 -5.17 -13.63 -4.57
C PRO A 86 -6.45 -14.24 -5.13
N THR A 87 -7.42 -14.48 -4.26
CA THR A 87 -8.80 -14.79 -4.64
C THR A 87 -9.53 -13.54 -5.13
N ALA A 88 -10.75 -13.69 -5.65
CA ALA A 88 -11.62 -12.55 -5.91
C ALA A 88 -11.91 -11.75 -4.63
N SER A 89 -12.10 -12.45 -3.50
CA SER A 89 -12.27 -11.84 -2.18
C SER A 89 -11.01 -11.06 -1.76
N GLY A 90 -9.81 -11.63 -1.93
CA GLY A 90 -8.54 -10.94 -1.65
C GLY A 90 -8.32 -9.69 -2.49
N ARG A 91 -8.77 -9.69 -3.75
CA ARG A 91 -8.73 -8.50 -4.62
C ARG A 91 -9.71 -7.42 -4.20
N ALA A 92 -10.87 -7.80 -3.65
CA ALA A 92 -11.92 -6.89 -3.21
C ALA A 92 -11.74 -6.41 -1.76
N ALA A 93 -11.01 -7.14 -0.94
CA ALA A 93 -10.82 -6.86 0.48
C ALA A 93 -10.12 -5.52 0.72
N GLN A 94 -10.48 -4.83 1.79
CA GLN A 94 -9.89 -3.55 2.20
C GLN A 94 -9.68 -3.53 3.71
N GLY A 95 -8.74 -2.68 4.15
CA GLY A 95 -8.47 -2.46 5.56
C GLY A 95 -7.42 -3.40 6.15
N ALA A 96 -6.79 -2.95 7.24
CA ALA A 96 -5.66 -3.63 7.87
C ALA A 96 -6.01 -5.01 8.46
N ALA A 97 -7.25 -5.20 8.96
CA ALA A 97 -7.64 -6.50 9.51
C ALA A 97 -7.62 -7.62 8.47
N ASN A 98 -8.05 -7.33 7.25
CA ASN A 98 -8.02 -8.29 6.15
C ASN A 98 -6.59 -8.55 5.64
N ASP A 99 -5.73 -7.55 5.72
CA ASP A 99 -4.31 -7.64 5.39
C ASP A 99 -3.58 -8.62 6.32
N ASP A 100 -3.76 -8.48 7.63
CA ASP A 100 -3.18 -9.40 8.62
C ASP A 100 -3.65 -10.84 8.42
N GLU A 101 -4.94 -11.03 8.15
CA GLU A 101 -5.51 -12.35 7.90
C GLU A 101 -4.97 -12.96 6.60
N ALA A 102 -4.90 -12.17 5.54
CA ALA A 102 -4.35 -12.61 4.26
C ALA A 102 -2.86 -12.98 4.38
N TRP A 103 -2.08 -12.22 5.15
CA TRP A 103 -0.70 -12.58 5.44
C TRP A 103 -0.59 -13.88 6.25
N ALA A 104 -1.46 -14.06 7.23
CA ALA A 104 -1.52 -15.34 7.97
C ALA A 104 -1.86 -16.52 7.05
N GLU A 105 -2.68 -16.32 6.01
CA GLU A 105 -2.92 -17.33 4.98
C GLU A 105 -1.65 -17.64 4.17
N VAL A 106 -0.89 -16.61 3.78
CA VAL A 106 0.41 -16.79 3.11
C VAL A 106 1.34 -17.65 3.95
N LEU A 107 1.49 -17.33 5.24
CA LEU A 107 2.38 -18.08 6.15
C LEU A 107 1.90 -19.52 6.40
N ARG A 108 0.60 -19.78 6.37
CA ARG A 108 0.10 -21.17 6.41
C ARG A 108 0.49 -21.98 5.18
N LEU A 109 0.47 -21.34 4.01
CA LEU A 109 0.76 -21.99 2.73
C LEU A 109 2.27 -22.06 2.44
N ALA A 110 3.04 -21.11 2.94
CA ALA A 110 4.50 -21.03 2.80
C ALA A 110 5.12 -20.47 4.08
N PRO A 111 5.35 -21.32 5.11
CA PRO A 111 5.93 -20.87 6.39
C PRO A 111 7.32 -20.23 6.25
N ASP A 112 8.06 -20.59 5.23
CA ASP A 112 9.37 -20.03 4.89
C ASP A 112 9.31 -18.65 4.20
N ALA A 113 8.11 -18.07 4.05
CA ALA A 113 7.91 -16.70 3.60
C ALA A 113 8.17 -15.66 4.71
N ASP A 114 8.22 -16.06 5.99
CA ASP A 114 8.51 -15.17 7.10
C ASP A 114 9.99 -14.77 7.12
N GLN A 115 10.36 -13.87 6.23
CA GLN A 115 11.73 -13.36 6.06
C GLN A 115 11.73 -11.84 6.04
N PRO A 116 12.86 -11.20 6.40
CA PRO A 116 12.97 -9.74 6.37
C PRO A 116 12.49 -9.13 5.04
N GLY A 117 11.64 -8.11 5.12
CA GLY A 117 11.13 -7.38 3.96
C GLY A 117 9.96 -8.04 3.22
N MET A 118 9.68 -9.32 3.43
CA MET A 118 8.60 -10.02 2.71
C MET A 118 7.22 -9.49 3.10
N ARG A 119 6.97 -9.26 4.39
CA ARG A 119 5.72 -8.67 4.86
C ARG A 119 5.52 -7.27 4.27
N ALA A 120 6.52 -6.41 4.28
CA ALA A 120 6.42 -5.07 3.73
C ALA A 120 6.15 -5.07 2.21
N GLN A 121 6.73 -6.00 1.46
CA GLN A 121 6.39 -6.19 0.05
C GLN A 121 4.94 -6.65 -0.12
N PHE A 122 4.46 -7.58 0.71
CA PHE A 122 3.07 -8.03 0.69
C PHE A 122 2.10 -6.87 0.95
N ASP A 123 2.32 -6.09 2.01
CA ASP A 123 1.48 -4.96 2.38
C ASP A 123 1.40 -3.91 1.26
N CYS A 124 2.51 -3.67 0.59
CA CYS A 124 2.56 -2.79 -0.57
C CYS A 124 1.72 -3.33 -1.74
N HIS A 125 1.84 -4.60 -2.07
CA HIS A 125 1.03 -5.23 -3.11
C HIS A 125 -0.46 -5.27 -2.74
N TRP A 126 -0.77 -5.61 -1.49
CA TRP A 126 -2.12 -5.62 -0.95
C TRP A 126 -2.79 -4.26 -1.07
N THR A 127 -2.07 -3.19 -0.75
CA THR A 127 -2.61 -1.83 -0.75
C THR A 127 -2.71 -1.25 -2.16
N PHE A 128 -1.70 -1.44 -2.98
CA PHE A 128 -1.54 -0.68 -4.23
C PHE A 128 -1.67 -1.53 -5.50
N ALA A 129 -1.14 -2.75 -5.55
CA ALA A 129 -1.09 -3.50 -6.81
C ALA A 129 -2.48 -3.77 -7.36
N ARG A 130 -3.44 -4.12 -6.54
CA ARG A 130 -4.83 -4.35 -6.95
C ARG A 130 -5.56 -3.12 -7.48
N VAL A 131 -5.07 -1.91 -7.14
CA VAL A 131 -5.63 -0.64 -7.62
C VAL A 131 -4.98 -0.25 -8.95
N VAL A 132 -3.66 -0.45 -9.05
CA VAL A 132 -2.86 -0.07 -10.23
C VAL A 132 -2.99 -1.11 -11.34
N ASP A 133 -3.02 -2.39 -10.99
CA ASP A 133 -3.15 -3.52 -11.90
C ASP A 133 -4.05 -4.60 -11.27
N PRO A 134 -5.38 -4.40 -11.34
CA PRO A 134 -6.36 -5.29 -10.69
C PRO A 134 -6.33 -6.72 -11.24
N ASP A 135 -5.88 -6.91 -12.46
CA ASP A 135 -5.83 -8.20 -13.15
C ASP A 135 -4.45 -8.87 -13.05
N LYS A 136 -3.49 -8.26 -12.35
CA LYS A 136 -2.17 -8.87 -12.15
C LYS A 136 -2.32 -10.30 -11.62
N PRO A 137 -1.75 -11.32 -12.31
CA PRO A 137 -2.02 -12.73 -12.00
C PRO A 137 -1.49 -13.15 -10.63
N SER A 138 -0.39 -12.54 -10.18
CA SER A 138 0.20 -12.81 -8.87
C SER A 138 0.90 -11.57 -8.31
N TRP A 139 0.99 -11.51 -6.99
CA TRP A 139 1.87 -10.58 -6.27
C TRP A 139 3.14 -11.31 -5.91
N ASN A 140 4.27 -10.80 -6.39
CA ASN A 140 5.54 -11.49 -6.28
C ASN A 140 6.38 -10.85 -5.18
N LEU A 141 6.86 -11.68 -4.25
CA LEU A 141 7.67 -11.25 -3.12
C LEU A 141 9.04 -11.93 -3.19
N GLU A 142 10.08 -11.15 -3.02
CA GLU A 142 11.45 -11.64 -3.17
C GLU A 142 12.28 -11.38 -1.90
N PRO A 143 12.73 -12.43 -1.19
CA PRO A 143 13.50 -12.29 0.05
C PRO A 143 14.89 -11.69 -0.14
N TRP A 144 15.40 -11.65 -1.36
CA TRP A 144 16.69 -11.04 -1.70
C TRP A 144 16.63 -9.53 -1.89
N ARG A 145 15.44 -8.93 -1.93
CA ARG A 145 15.27 -7.50 -2.05
C ARG A 145 15.72 -6.77 -0.77
N PRO A 146 16.26 -5.55 -0.88
CA PRO A 146 16.64 -4.77 0.29
C PRO A 146 15.42 -4.44 1.15
N VAL A 147 15.60 -4.51 2.46
CA VAL A 147 14.61 -3.99 3.42
C VAL A 147 14.70 -2.46 3.39
N VAL A 148 13.58 -1.82 3.13
CA VAL A 148 13.48 -0.37 2.95
C VAL A 148 12.36 0.21 3.82
N THR A 149 12.27 1.53 3.91
CA THR A 149 11.13 2.21 4.56
C THR A 149 9.87 2.12 3.70
N ASP A 150 8.69 2.33 4.29
CA ASP A 150 7.41 2.30 3.58
C ASP A 150 7.38 3.30 2.41
N SER A 151 7.92 4.51 2.60
CA SER A 151 8.01 5.49 1.52
C SER A 151 8.87 5.00 0.36
N GLN A 152 10.03 4.40 0.65
CA GLN A 152 10.90 3.83 -0.37
C GLN A 152 10.26 2.61 -1.05
N MET A 153 9.46 1.83 -0.33
CA MET A 153 8.70 0.71 -0.89
C MET A 153 7.68 1.20 -1.92
N VAL A 154 6.94 2.25 -1.59
CA VAL A 154 5.96 2.88 -2.51
C VAL A 154 6.65 3.50 -3.72
N ASP A 155 7.73 4.26 -3.51
CA ASP A 155 8.51 4.88 -4.59
C ASP A 155 9.08 3.83 -5.56
N ALA A 156 9.46 2.66 -5.03
CA ALA A 156 9.92 1.52 -5.81
C ALA A 156 8.77 0.69 -6.43
N ARG A 157 7.51 1.13 -6.31
CA ARG A 157 6.32 0.41 -6.80
C ARG A 157 6.28 -1.03 -6.31
N CYS A 158 6.48 -1.22 -5.02
CA CYS A 158 6.56 -2.50 -4.32
C CYS A 158 7.76 -3.40 -4.72
N ASN A 159 8.70 -2.90 -5.52
CA ASN A 159 9.84 -3.66 -6.03
C ASN A 159 11.18 -2.98 -5.66
N PRO A 160 11.55 -2.87 -4.36
CA PRO A 160 12.79 -2.22 -3.97
C PRO A 160 14.00 -2.98 -4.53
N GLY A 161 14.96 -2.21 -5.06
CA GLY A 161 16.16 -2.78 -5.70
C GLY A 161 16.02 -3.07 -7.19
N GLY A 162 14.86 -2.79 -7.80
CA GLY A 162 14.68 -2.88 -9.25
C GLY A 162 13.40 -3.61 -9.66
N PRO A 163 13.09 -3.68 -10.96
CA PRO A 163 11.88 -4.32 -11.48
C PRO A 163 11.84 -5.81 -11.14
N GLU A 164 10.65 -6.41 -11.29
CA GLU A 164 10.51 -7.86 -11.17
C GLU A 164 11.47 -8.59 -12.12
N SER A 165 12.12 -9.61 -11.57
CA SER A 165 13.01 -10.46 -12.38
C SER A 165 12.19 -11.34 -13.30
N ALA A 166 12.65 -11.52 -14.55
CA ALA A 166 12.04 -12.49 -15.43
C ALA A 166 12.15 -13.91 -14.84
N GLU A 167 11.09 -14.67 -14.97
CA GLU A 167 11.09 -16.11 -14.63
C GLU A 167 12.00 -16.87 -15.59
N ASN A 168 12.72 -17.87 -15.07
CA ASN A 168 13.58 -18.78 -15.85
C ASN A 168 12.87 -20.08 -16.16
#